data_b1b0a194b763aae832f432236cee224a
#
_entry.id   b1b0a194b763aae832f432236cee224a
#
_cell.length_a   1.000
_cell.length_b   1.000
_cell.length_c   1.000
_cell.angle_alpha   90.00
_cell.angle_beta   90.00
_cell.angle_gamma   90.00
#
_symmetry.space_group_name_H-M   'P 1'
#
loop_
_entity.id
_entity.type
_entity.pdbx_description
1 polymer ?
#
loop_
_entity_poly.entity_id
_entity_poly.type
_entity_poly.pdbx_seq_one_letter_code
_entity_poly.pdbx_strand_id
1 'polypeptide(L)'
;MRVSLLISTLVVLLFAGLAIFGAARPQPQDPTLTKPETVMATFHVVAGKEADFQQVLVREWETYTKEKLVFDQPHVVVRGKDADGKTYFVDIFTWVSHSTPDHPPASVAAVWQSMGPLVESRNGHPSMEITEVQLVVPKN
;
A
#
# COMPACT_ATOMS: atom_id res chain seq x y z
N MET A 1 -30.80 53.63 -58.60
CA MET A 1 -30.21 52.41 -57.93
C MET A 1 -29.22 52.92 -56.93
N ARG A 2 -29.57 52.85 -55.64
CA ARG A 2 -28.72 53.30 -54.51
C ARG A 2 -28.17 52.07 -53.84
N VAL A 3 -26.84 51.93 -53.82
CA VAL A 3 -26.15 50.89 -53.15
C VAL A 3 -25.75 51.42 -51.74
N SER A 4 -26.36 50.90 -50.68
CA SER A 4 -26.05 51.25 -49.31
C SER A 4 -24.93 50.33 -48.79
N LEU A 5 -23.82 50.96 -48.48
CA LEU A 5 -22.64 50.25 -47.81
C LEU A 5 -22.86 50.22 -46.34
N LEU A 6 -23.09 49.03 -45.78
CA LEU A 6 -23.13 48.79 -44.35
C LEU A 6 -21.73 48.42 -43.85
N ILE A 7 -21.12 49.33 -43.11
CA ILE A 7 -19.83 49.13 -42.42
C ILE A 7 -20.13 48.40 -41.11
N SER A 8 -19.72 47.14 -41.03
CA SER A 8 -19.85 46.33 -39.81
C SER A 8 -18.59 46.53 -38.96
N THR A 9 -18.74 47.23 -37.85
CA THR A 9 -17.66 47.49 -36.88
C THR A 9 -17.47 46.23 -36.04
N LEU A 10 -16.35 45.51 -36.23
CA LEU A 10 -15.95 44.37 -35.43
C LEU A 10 -15.30 44.86 -34.14
N VAL A 11 -15.99 44.77 -33.00
CA VAL A 11 -15.44 45.03 -31.68
C VAL A 11 -14.74 43.75 -31.18
N VAL A 12 -13.40 43.75 -31.19
CA VAL A 12 -12.59 42.69 -30.61
C VAL A 12 -12.46 42.97 -29.11
N LEU A 13 -13.23 42.23 -28.29
CA LEU A 13 -13.09 42.20 -26.83
C LEU A 13 -11.90 41.28 -26.45
N LEU A 14 -10.76 41.88 -26.12
CA LEU A 14 -9.63 41.19 -25.54
C LEU A 14 -9.96 40.83 -24.05
N PHE A 15 -10.38 39.61 -23.78
CA PHE A 15 -10.41 39.07 -22.42
C PHE A 15 -8.99 38.72 -21.98
N ALA A 16 -8.35 39.60 -21.23
CA ALA A 16 -7.14 39.27 -20.49
C ALA A 16 -7.53 38.34 -19.32
N GLY A 17 -7.49 37.04 -19.57
CA GLY A 17 -7.65 36.01 -18.52
C GLY A 17 -6.47 36.07 -17.56
N LEU A 18 -6.68 36.66 -16.39
CA LEU A 18 -5.73 36.60 -15.26
C LEU A 18 -5.78 35.15 -14.74
N ALA A 19 -4.86 34.28 -15.20
CA ALA A 19 -4.65 32.97 -14.63
C ALA A 19 -4.06 33.14 -13.22
N ILE A 20 -4.93 33.11 -12.20
CA ILE A 20 -4.51 33.02 -10.80
C ILE A 20 -3.97 31.59 -10.64
N PHE A 21 -2.65 31.43 -10.80
CA PHE A 21 -1.94 30.24 -10.32
C PHE A 21 -2.00 30.29 -8.78
N GLY A 22 -3.08 29.71 -8.25
CA GLY A 22 -3.14 29.41 -6.83
C GLY A 22 -2.03 28.42 -6.51
N ALA A 23 -0.91 28.90 -5.96
CA ALA A 23 0.10 28.03 -5.40
C ALA A 23 -0.60 27.18 -4.34
N ALA A 24 -0.81 25.89 -4.63
CA ALA A 24 -1.31 24.93 -3.67
C ALA A 24 -0.37 25.01 -2.44
N ARG A 25 -0.88 25.49 -1.31
CA ARG A 25 -0.12 25.48 -0.05
C ARG A 25 0.19 24.02 0.24
N PRO A 26 1.46 23.66 0.54
CA PRO A 26 1.77 22.33 1.02
C PRO A 26 0.88 22.04 2.23
N GLN A 27 0.03 21.04 2.13
CA GLN A 27 -0.73 20.58 3.28
C GLN A 27 0.27 20.09 4.32
N PRO A 28 0.13 20.45 5.61
CA PRO A 28 0.96 19.88 6.65
C PRO A 28 0.84 18.36 6.57
N GLN A 29 1.93 17.67 6.25
CA GLN A 29 1.97 16.23 6.32
C GLN A 29 1.82 15.83 7.78
N ASP A 30 0.88 14.93 8.06
CA ASP A 30 0.71 14.37 9.39
C ASP A 30 2.03 13.66 9.77
N PRO A 31 2.73 14.10 10.84
CA PRO A 31 4.00 13.52 11.21
C PRO A 31 3.88 12.04 11.65
N THR A 32 2.67 11.56 11.93
CA THR A 32 2.42 10.15 12.24
C THR A 32 2.57 9.27 11.01
N LEU A 33 2.25 9.77 9.81
CA LEU A 33 2.33 9.02 8.55
C LEU A 33 3.76 8.69 8.13
N THR A 34 4.76 9.38 8.69
CA THR A 34 6.19 9.15 8.39
C THR A 34 6.89 8.28 9.45
N LYS A 35 6.17 7.87 10.50
CA LYS A 35 6.76 7.03 11.55
C LYS A 35 6.85 5.57 11.09
N PRO A 36 7.93 4.86 11.48
CA PRO A 36 8.00 3.42 11.32
C PRO A 36 6.85 2.71 12.03
N GLU A 37 6.35 1.65 11.41
CA GLU A 37 5.30 0.81 11.96
C GLU A 37 5.71 -0.66 11.90
N THR A 38 5.75 -1.32 13.06
CA THR A 38 5.96 -2.76 13.11
C THR A 38 4.62 -3.47 13.03
N VAL A 39 4.50 -4.40 12.10
CA VAL A 39 3.28 -5.18 11.89
C VAL A 39 3.53 -6.66 12.08
N MET A 40 2.47 -7.34 12.49
CA MET A 40 2.34 -8.79 12.47
C MET A 40 1.24 -9.15 11.49
N ALA A 41 1.61 -9.78 10.37
CA ALA A 41 0.69 -10.27 9.36
C ALA A 41 0.48 -11.76 9.53
N THR A 42 -0.76 -12.20 9.74
CA THR A 42 -1.14 -13.61 9.83
C THR A 42 -1.89 -14.03 8.58
N PHE A 43 -1.49 -15.13 7.97
CA PHE A 43 -2.05 -15.65 6.73
C PHE A 43 -2.58 -17.07 6.93
N HIS A 44 -3.86 -17.28 6.68
CA HIS A 44 -4.48 -18.61 6.73
C HIS A 44 -4.39 -19.27 5.35
N VAL A 45 -3.44 -20.19 5.18
CA VAL A 45 -3.10 -20.75 3.88
C VAL A 45 -4.05 -21.91 3.51
N VAL A 46 -4.50 -21.93 2.25
CA VAL A 46 -5.27 -23.02 1.67
C VAL A 46 -4.46 -24.31 1.72
N ALA A 47 -5.08 -25.41 2.17
CA ALA A 47 -4.43 -26.70 2.29
C ALA A 47 -3.81 -27.15 0.93
N GLY A 48 -2.54 -27.54 0.96
CA GLY A 48 -1.78 -27.94 -0.24
C GLY A 48 -1.16 -26.76 -1.01
N LYS A 49 -1.34 -25.51 -0.53
CA LYS A 49 -0.76 -24.30 -1.12
C LYS A 49 0.42 -23.72 -0.32
N GLU A 50 0.87 -24.45 0.69
CA GLU A 50 1.89 -23.96 1.62
C GLU A 50 3.22 -23.62 0.93
N ALA A 51 3.66 -24.46 0.00
CA ALA A 51 4.90 -24.24 -0.75
C ALA A 51 4.78 -23.04 -1.70
N ASP A 52 3.66 -22.92 -2.41
CA ASP A 52 3.38 -21.79 -3.28
C ASP A 52 3.35 -20.48 -2.48
N PHE A 53 2.68 -20.49 -1.33
CA PHE A 53 2.58 -19.32 -0.45
C PHE A 53 3.95 -18.91 0.10
N GLN A 54 4.78 -19.86 0.53
CA GLN A 54 6.14 -19.58 1.00
C GLN A 54 6.99 -18.89 -0.09
N GLN A 55 6.84 -19.28 -1.35
CA GLN A 55 7.52 -18.60 -2.46
C GLN A 55 7.00 -17.17 -2.67
N VAL A 56 5.72 -16.94 -2.44
CA VAL A 56 5.17 -15.57 -2.51
C VAL A 56 5.73 -14.70 -1.39
N LEU A 57 5.84 -15.21 -0.14
CA LEU A 57 6.48 -14.46 0.96
C LEU A 57 7.92 -14.07 0.64
N VAL A 58 8.71 -14.97 0.01
CA VAL A 58 10.07 -14.63 -0.42
C VAL A 58 10.05 -13.47 -1.42
N ARG A 59 9.20 -13.53 -2.46
CA ARG A 59 9.09 -12.45 -3.45
C ARG A 59 8.57 -11.15 -2.83
N GLU A 60 7.70 -11.24 -1.87
CA GLU A 60 7.19 -10.09 -1.12
C GLU A 60 8.34 -9.36 -0.42
N TRP A 61 9.13 -10.09 0.35
CA TRP A 61 10.27 -9.54 1.06
C TRP A 61 11.32 -8.94 0.13
N GLU A 62 11.66 -9.63 -0.96
CA GLU A 62 12.56 -9.12 -1.99
C GLU A 62 12.02 -7.80 -2.60
N THR A 63 10.70 -7.73 -2.83
CA THR A 63 10.07 -6.52 -3.37
C THR A 63 10.12 -5.37 -2.38
N TYR A 64 9.77 -5.60 -1.11
CA TYR A 64 9.83 -4.59 -0.05
C TYR A 64 11.22 -4.03 0.14
N THR A 65 12.23 -4.90 0.16
CA THR A 65 13.64 -4.52 0.33
C THR A 65 14.15 -3.72 -0.87
N LYS A 66 13.85 -4.16 -2.08
CA LYS A 66 14.21 -3.49 -3.33
C LYS A 66 13.61 -2.08 -3.41
N GLU A 67 12.36 -1.92 -3.03
CA GLU A 67 11.64 -0.65 -3.00
C GLU A 67 11.98 0.20 -1.75
N LYS A 68 12.83 -0.32 -0.83
CA LYS A 68 13.24 0.34 0.42
C LYS A 68 12.05 0.73 1.32
N LEU A 69 11.06 -0.13 1.40
CA LEU A 69 9.82 0.10 2.14
C LEU A 69 9.88 -0.43 3.57
N VAL A 70 10.84 -1.30 3.88
CA VAL A 70 10.99 -1.96 5.18
C VAL A 70 12.40 -1.76 5.73
N PHE A 71 12.53 -1.93 7.04
CA PHE A 71 13.85 -2.11 7.67
C PHE A 71 14.28 -3.58 7.54
N ASP A 72 15.59 -3.82 7.48
CA ASP A 72 16.16 -5.17 7.38
C ASP A 72 15.79 -6.03 8.58
N GLN A 73 15.57 -5.43 9.76
CA GLN A 73 15.22 -6.10 10.99
C GLN A 73 14.16 -5.30 11.77
N PRO A 74 13.22 -5.96 12.44
CA PRO A 74 13.03 -7.41 12.44
C PRO A 74 12.44 -7.91 11.12
N HIS A 75 12.79 -9.14 10.74
CA HIS A 75 12.06 -9.92 9.75
C HIS A 75 11.97 -11.35 10.26
N VAL A 76 10.80 -11.74 10.73
CA VAL A 76 10.57 -13.05 11.35
C VAL A 76 9.35 -13.69 10.70
N VAL A 77 9.59 -14.79 9.99
CA VAL A 77 8.50 -15.60 9.42
C VAL A 77 8.41 -16.90 10.19
N VAL A 78 7.23 -17.21 10.72
CA VAL A 78 6.94 -18.49 11.37
C VAL A 78 5.77 -19.18 10.72
N ARG A 79 5.74 -20.52 10.82
CA ARG A 79 4.67 -21.36 10.33
C ARG A 79 4.09 -22.17 11.50
N GLY A 80 2.77 -22.14 11.62
CA GLY A 80 2.06 -22.90 12.64
C GLY A 80 0.91 -23.74 12.05
N LYS A 81 0.19 -24.40 12.93
CA LYS A 81 -1.04 -25.16 12.64
C LYS A 81 -2.18 -24.65 13.50
N ASP A 82 -3.34 -24.46 12.90
CA ASP A 82 -4.58 -24.20 13.62
C ASP A 82 -5.08 -25.45 14.35
N ALA A 83 -6.13 -25.27 15.13
CA ALA A 83 -6.78 -26.38 15.85
C ALA A 83 -7.33 -27.47 14.90
N ASP A 84 -7.67 -27.10 13.65
CA ASP A 84 -8.13 -28.02 12.60
C ASP A 84 -6.97 -28.63 11.78
N GLY A 85 -5.72 -28.39 12.19
CA GLY A 85 -4.51 -28.91 11.56
C GLY A 85 -4.07 -28.18 10.28
N LYS A 86 -4.79 -27.13 9.86
CA LYS A 86 -4.43 -26.31 8.68
C LYS A 86 -3.28 -25.36 8.99
N THR A 87 -2.52 -25.07 7.95
CA THR A 87 -1.33 -24.21 8.08
C THR A 87 -1.70 -22.73 8.11
N TYR A 88 -1.03 -21.97 8.99
CA TYR A 88 -0.95 -20.51 8.91
C TYR A 88 0.52 -20.07 8.92
N PHE A 89 0.76 -18.88 8.38
CA PHE A 89 2.05 -18.18 8.49
C PHE A 89 1.85 -16.89 9.27
N VAL A 90 2.87 -16.49 10.00
CA VAL A 90 2.96 -15.16 10.61
C VAL A 90 4.25 -14.52 10.13
N ASP A 91 4.16 -13.30 9.62
CA ASP A 91 5.29 -12.48 9.23
C ASP A 91 5.32 -11.21 10.09
N ILE A 92 6.47 -10.92 10.71
CA ILE A 92 6.68 -9.76 11.57
C ILE A 92 7.80 -8.94 10.97
N PHE A 93 7.49 -7.69 10.62
CA PHE A 93 8.45 -6.76 10.03
C PHE A 93 8.07 -5.30 10.32
N THR A 94 8.95 -4.36 9.95
CA THR A 94 8.71 -2.94 10.19
C THR A 94 8.73 -2.16 8.88
N TRP A 95 7.62 -1.50 8.56
CA TRP A 95 7.55 -0.49 7.52
C TRP A 95 8.38 0.73 7.87
N VAL A 96 9.04 1.34 6.89
CA VAL A 96 9.76 2.62 7.09
C VAL A 96 8.78 3.77 7.33
N SER A 97 7.53 3.63 6.91
CA SER A 97 6.47 4.61 7.06
C SER A 97 5.11 3.93 7.23
N HIS A 98 4.34 4.38 8.18
CA HIS A 98 2.95 3.96 8.43
C HIS A 98 2.05 4.11 7.18
N SER A 99 2.32 5.09 6.32
CA SER A 99 1.54 5.31 5.10
C SER A 99 1.85 4.33 3.96
N THR A 100 2.90 3.51 4.08
CA THR A 100 3.32 2.59 3.01
C THR A 100 2.22 1.59 2.61
N PRO A 101 1.53 0.90 3.54
CA PRO A 101 0.48 -0.05 3.18
C PRO A 101 -0.76 0.59 2.56
N ASP A 102 -1.03 1.88 2.85
CA ASP A 102 -2.18 2.61 2.29
C ASP A 102 -1.98 3.00 0.82
N HIS A 103 -0.73 3.20 0.41
CA HIS A 103 -0.36 3.62 -0.93
C HIS A 103 0.80 2.78 -1.51
N PRO A 104 0.60 1.46 -1.67
CA PRO A 104 1.67 0.57 -2.09
C PRO A 104 2.09 0.85 -3.55
N PRO A 105 3.39 0.75 -3.87
CA PRO A 105 3.83 0.71 -5.25
C PRO A 105 3.16 -0.42 -6.05
N ALA A 106 3.06 -0.28 -7.36
CA ALA A 106 2.42 -1.28 -8.22
C ALA A 106 3.08 -2.67 -8.13
N SER A 107 4.39 -2.73 -7.91
CA SER A 107 5.15 -3.96 -7.67
C SER A 107 4.68 -4.70 -6.42
N VAL A 108 4.42 -3.98 -5.33
CA VAL A 108 3.90 -4.53 -4.07
C VAL A 108 2.46 -4.99 -4.23
N ALA A 109 1.61 -4.15 -4.84
CA ALA A 109 0.22 -4.50 -5.10
C ALA A 109 0.09 -5.80 -5.92
N ALA A 110 0.97 -6.01 -6.91
CA ALA A 110 0.99 -7.22 -7.73
C ALA A 110 1.35 -8.48 -6.89
N VAL A 111 2.31 -8.36 -5.96
CA VAL A 111 2.63 -9.46 -5.04
C VAL A 111 1.44 -9.79 -4.15
N TRP A 112 0.81 -8.79 -3.53
CA TRP A 112 -0.36 -9.00 -2.68
C TRP A 112 -1.53 -9.65 -3.42
N GLN A 113 -1.79 -9.22 -4.66
CA GLN A 113 -2.80 -9.87 -5.51
C GLN A 113 -2.50 -11.35 -5.74
N SER A 114 -1.23 -11.74 -5.86
CA SER A 114 -0.84 -13.14 -6.04
C SER A 114 -1.06 -14.02 -4.80
N MET A 115 -1.22 -13.43 -3.62
CA MET A 115 -1.53 -14.14 -2.37
C MET A 115 -3.00 -14.58 -2.31
N GLY A 116 -3.93 -13.80 -2.89
CA GLY A 116 -5.36 -14.02 -2.77
C GLY A 116 -5.82 -15.47 -3.00
N PRO A 117 -5.40 -16.15 -4.08
CA PRO A 117 -5.77 -17.54 -4.35
C PRO A 117 -5.15 -18.57 -3.38
N LEU A 118 -4.17 -18.17 -2.59
CA LEU A 118 -3.40 -19.05 -1.72
C LEU A 118 -3.85 -19.01 -0.26
N VAL A 119 -4.73 -18.08 0.09
CA VAL A 119 -5.23 -17.88 1.45
C VAL A 119 -6.75 -18.01 1.51
N GLU A 120 -7.27 -18.39 2.66
CA GLU A 120 -8.71 -18.58 2.88
C GLU A 120 -9.15 -18.03 4.23
N SER A 121 -10.37 -17.49 4.31
CA SER A 121 -11.00 -17.18 5.60
C SER A 121 -11.47 -18.46 6.26
N ARG A 122 -11.21 -18.62 7.57
CA ARG A 122 -11.62 -19.82 8.30
C ARG A 122 -11.72 -19.59 9.82
N ASN A 123 -12.52 -20.39 10.48
CA ASN A 123 -12.67 -20.36 11.94
C ASN A 123 -13.04 -18.97 12.50
N GLY A 124 -13.78 -18.15 11.71
CA GLY A 124 -14.13 -16.79 12.08
C GLY A 124 -13.03 -15.74 11.85
N HIS A 125 -11.88 -16.14 11.33
CA HIS A 125 -10.78 -15.26 10.96
C HIS A 125 -10.79 -14.95 9.45
N PRO A 126 -10.42 -13.72 9.04
CA PRO A 126 -10.21 -13.41 7.63
C PRO A 126 -9.00 -14.18 7.08
N SER A 127 -8.87 -14.22 5.75
CA SER A 127 -7.75 -14.90 5.08
C SER A 127 -6.38 -14.32 5.43
N MET A 128 -6.35 -13.02 5.76
CA MET A 128 -5.18 -12.28 6.20
C MET A 128 -5.60 -11.31 7.31
N GLU A 129 -4.80 -11.25 8.37
CA GLU A 129 -4.96 -10.31 9.48
C GLU A 129 -3.65 -9.53 9.65
N ILE A 130 -3.74 -8.21 9.72
CA ILE A 130 -2.60 -7.34 9.98
C ILE A 130 -2.85 -6.60 11.28
N THR A 131 -1.89 -6.66 12.19
CA THR A 131 -1.96 -6.01 13.49
C THR A 131 -0.68 -5.21 13.73
N GLU A 132 -0.82 -3.94 14.11
CA GLU A 132 0.31 -3.16 14.62
C GLU A 132 0.78 -3.74 15.97
N VAL A 133 2.08 -3.94 16.11
CA VAL A 133 2.68 -4.55 17.30
C VAL A 133 3.89 -3.75 17.75
N GLN A 134 4.24 -3.90 19.04
CA GLN A 134 5.47 -3.36 19.60
C GLN A 134 6.47 -4.48 19.88
N LEU A 135 7.71 -4.27 19.45
CA LEU A 135 8.80 -5.17 19.82
C LEU A 135 9.18 -4.94 21.29
N VAL A 136 9.15 -5.99 22.07
CA VAL A 136 9.61 -5.97 23.46
C VAL A 136 10.98 -6.62 23.51
N VAL A 137 12.01 -5.81 23.82
CA VAL A 137 13.35 -6.32 24.11
C VAL A 137 13.41 -6.64 25.58
N PRO A 138 13.57 -7.92 26.00
CA PRO A 138 13.74 -8.26 27.41
C PRO A 138 15.00 -7.56 27.95
N LYS A 139 14.87 -6.87 29.06
CA LYS A 139 16.04 -6.33 29.79
C LYS A 139 16.70 -7.50 30.51
N ASN A 140 17.96 -7.77 30.16
CA ASN A 140 18.82 -8.69 30.92
C ASN A 140 19.21 -8.05 32.26
#